data_26d58ccc1f865af138cd6c5880d02906
#
_entry.id   26d58ccc1f865af138cd6c5880d02906
#
_cell.length_a   1.000
_cell.length_b   1.000
_cell.length_c   1.000
_cell.angle_alpha   90.00
_cell.angle_beta   90.00
_cell.angle_gamma   90.00
#
_symmetry.space_group_name_H-M   'P 1'
#
loop_
_entity.id
_entity.type
_entity.pdbx_description
1 polymer ?
#
loop_
_entity_poly.entity_id
_entity_poly.type
_entity_poly.pdbx_seq_one_letter_code
_entity_poly.pdbx_strand_id
1 'polypeptide(L)'
;MDIQNKMEIFYDNPVVSWHEHVCGLSDNGVFNAEFTDNFVKVMDTLGIDKAVSSLPVASDKHCPPEKFISANNMTYEAVKRWPGRIYGMAFVNPGYHDAMLDEIDRCVNEFGFVGVKLYHQYRMDDPVQFALVEKCIDLDIPILMHSAHCTDPKTKMRQPRLSDGEHMANIARRYPEATFLMGHIGGGGDWKWSVKAIADCPNVYADMGGSVHDRPLIEESVQLLGVNRILFATDGPFCSSVAKILGAEISEEDKKTILAGGAFNRFLERKA
;
A
#
# COMPACT_ATOMS: atom_id res chain seq x y z
N MET A 1 7.53 -10.97 -29.23
CA MET A 1 8.30 -9.87 -28.59
C MET A 1 9.07 -10.50 -27.44
N ASP A 2 10.38 -10.32 -27.40
CA ASP A 2 11.25 -10.92 -26.39
C ASP A 2 10.92 -10.30 -25.02
N ILE A 3 10.94 -11.11 -23.95
CA ILE A 3 10.67 -10.65 -22.59
C ILE A 3 11.71 -9.63 -22.13
N GLN A 4 12.93 -9.73 -22.62
CA GLN A 4 14.00 -8.74 -22.34
C GLN A 4 13.59 -7.34 -22.79
N ASN A 5 13.07 -7.20 -24.00
CA ASN A 5 12.61 -5.91 -24.52
C ASN A 5 11.42 -5.35 -23.71
N LYS A 6 10.59 -6.22 -23.12
CA LYS A 6 9.49 -5.76 -22.24
C LYS A 6 9.97 -5.27 -20.90
N MET A 7 11.09 -5.80 -20.38
CA MET A 7 11.66 -5.37 -19.09
C MET A 7 12.36 -4.02 -19.17
N GLU A 8 12.73 -3.52 -20.37
CA GLU A 8 13.36 -2.20 -20.54
C GLU A 8 12.57 -1.08 -19.87
N ILE A 9 11.22 -1.20 -19.86
CA ILE A 9 10.38 -0.19 -19.19
C ILE A 9 10.68 -0.04 -17.69
N PHE A 10 11.14 -1.10 -17.03
CA PHE A 10 11.53 -1.05 -15.62
C PHE A 10 12.93 -0.45 -15.41
N TYR A 11 13.84 -0.62 -16.37
CA TYR A 11 15.21 -0.12 -16.24
C TYR A 11 15.37 1.33 -16.73
N ASP A 12 14.53 1.74 -17.68
CA ASP A 12 14.63 3.05 -18.34
C ASP A 12 13.72 4.11 -17.71
N ASN A 13 12.92 3.74 -16.70
CA ASN A 13 11.98 4.64 -16.07
C ASN A 13 12.01 4.50 -14.54
N PRO A 14 11.68 5.56 -13.78
CA PRO A 14 11.51 5.45 -12.33
C PRO A 14 10.43 4.43 -11.98
N VAL A 15 10.70 3.56 -11.01
CA VAL A 15 9.74 2.57 -10.51
C VAL A 15 9.62 2.67 -9.00
N VAL A 16 8.40 2.93 -8.52
CA VAL A 16 8.07 3.00 -7.10
C VAL A 16 7.01 1.97 -6.76
N SER A 17 7.35 1.03 -5.88
CA SER A 17 6.37 0.12 -5.31
C SER A 17 5.75 0.71 -4.04
N TRP A 18 4.45 1.03 -4.10
CA TRP A 18 3.74 1.76 -3.05
C TRP A 18 3.18 0.88 -1.93
N HIS A 19 3.33 -0.42 -2.02
CA HIS A 19 2.82 -1.35 -1.01
C HIS A 19 3.75 -2.56 -0.88
N GLU A 20 4.59 -2.53 0.17
CA GLU A 20 5.56 -3.58 0.42
C GLU A 20 5.66 -3.96 1.90
N HIS A 21 6.27 -5.11 2.13
CA HIS A 21 6.59 -5.66 3.44
C HIS A 21 8.05 -6.13 3.47
N VAL A 22 8.99 -5.14 3.49
CA VAL A 22 10.43 -5.40 3.36
C VAL A 22 11.10 -5.83 4.68
N CYS A 23 10.37 -5.78 5.79
CA CYS A 23 10.90 -6.15 7.10
C CYS A 23 10.62 -7.62 7.35
N GLY A 24 11.64 -8.47 7.26
CA GLY A 24 11.56 -9.82 7.77
C GLY A 24 11.60 -9.83 9.30
N LEU A 25 10.83 -10.76 9.89
CA LEU A 25 10.98 -11.11 11.30
C LEU A 25 11.87 -12.37 11.38
N SER A 26 12.86 -12.34 12.27
CA SER A 26 13.53 -13.55 12.71
C SER A 26 12.61 -14.36 13.65
N ASP A 27 12.94 -15.62 13.89
CA ASP A 27 12.16 -16.53 14.74
C ASP A 27 11.91 -15.98 16.16
N ASN A 28 12.78 -15.06 16.62
CA ASN A 28 12.66 -14.40 17.92
C ASN A 28 11.95 -13.02 17.85
N GLY A 29 11.36 -12.66 16.70
CA GLY A 29 10.62 -11.40 16.52
C GLY A 29 11.49 -10.15 16.38
N VAL A 30 12.79 -10.31 16.12
CA VAL A 30 13.74 -9.21 15.89
C VAL A 30 13.84 -8.88 14.40
N PHE A 31 14.16 -7.65 14.06
CA PHE A 31 14.40 -7.22 12.68
C PHE A 31 15.45 -8.10 11.97
N ASN A 32 15.09 -8.61 10.81
CA ASN A 32 15.95 -9.44 9.98
C ASN A 32 16.57 -8.61 8.84
N ALA A 33 17.78 -8.12 9.08
CA ALA A 33 18.52 -7.30 8.12
C ALA A 33 18.82 -8.06 6.81
N GLU A 34 19.14 -9.35 6.88
CA GLU A 34 19.44 -10.16 5.69
C GLU A 34 18.21 -10.29 4.78
N PHE A 35 17.01 -10.45 5.34
CA PHE A 35 15.78 -10.46 4.57
C PHE A 35 15.61 -9.15 3.80
N THR A 36 15.79 -8.00 4.47
CA THR A 36 15.68 -6.68 3.84
C THR A 36 16.74 -6.49 2.74
N ASP A 37 17.97 -6.92 2.97
CA ASP A 37 19.04 -6.85 1.95
C ASP A 37 18.72 -7.72 0.73
N ASN A 38 18.19 -8.92 0.94
CA ASN A 38 17.78 -9.79 -0.16
C ASN A 38 16.57 -9.22 -0.92
N PHE A 39 15.64 -8.57 -0.21
CA PHE A 39 14.53 -7.87 -0.84
C PHE A 39 15.02 -6.76 -1.79
N VAL A 40 15.98 -5.93 -1.34
CA VAL A 40 16.56 -4.86 -2.18
C VAL A 40 17.33 -5.44 -3.37
N LYS A 41 18.05 -6.55 -3.22
CA LYS A 41 18.69 -7.24 -4.38
C LYS A 41 17.67 -7.67 -5.43
N VAL A 42 16.49 -8.13 -5.02
CA VAL A 42 15.40 -8.46 -5.96
C VAL A 42 14.87 -7.19 -6.62
N MET A 43 14.70 -6.10 -5.87
CA MET A 43 14.34 -4.81 -6.46
C MET A 43 15.35 -4.38 -7.52
N ASP A 44 16.66 -4.46 -7.23
CA ASP A 44 17.73 -4.12 -8.18
C ASP A 44 17.67 -4.99 -9.45
N THR A 45 17.41 -6.29 -9.28
CA THR A 45 17.26 -7.22 -10.41
C THR A 45 16.07 -6.88 -11.29
N LEU A 46 15.00 -6.33 -10.73
CA LEU A 46 13.76 -6.00 -11.43
C LEU A 46 13.67 -4.54 -11.88
N GLY A 47 14.66 -3.70 -11.56
CA GLY A 47 14.62 -2.26 -11.86
C GLY A 47 13.61 -1.49 -11.01
N ILE A 48 13.35 -1.93 -9.77
CA ILE A 48 12.50 -1.20 -8.82
C ILE A 48 13.36 -0.26 -7.99
N ASP A 49 13.16 1.05 -8.14
CA ASP A 49 13.99 2.05 -7.48
C ASP A 49 13.65 2.25 -6.01
N LYS A 50 12.35 2.28 -5.68
CA LYS A 50 11.87 2.62 -4.35
C LYS A 50 10.76 1.67 -3.90
N ALA A 51 10.71 1.40 -2.61
CA ALA A 51 9.66 0.63 -1.97
C ALA A 51 9.08 1.39 -0.77
N VAL A 52 7.77 1.48 -0.67
CA VAL A 52 7.07 2.00 0.50
C VAL A 52 6.58 0.83 1.33
N SER A 53 7.08 0.71 2.55
CA SER A 53 6.96 -0.48 3.38
C SER A 53 6.29 -0.22 4.71
N SER A 54 5.57 -1.22 5.18
CA SER A 54 5.03 -1.30 6.53
C SER A 54 5.15 -2.72 7.06
N LEU A 55 4.97 -2.90 8.37
CA LEU A 55 4.98 -4.23 9.00
C LEU A 55 3.68 -4.47 9.79
N PRO A 56 2.59 -4.91 9.14
CA PRO A 56 1.36 -5.26 9.84
C PRO A 56 1.53 -6.58 10.60
N VAL A 57 1.76 -6.50 11.92
CA VAL A 57 2.05 -7.65 12.78
C VAL A 57 0.83 -8.32 13.38
N ALA A 58 -0.35 -7.71 13.26
CA ALA A 58 -1.60 -8.29 13.76
C ALA A 58 -2.80 -7.78 12.96
N SER A 59 -3.77 -8.66 12.79
CA SER A 59 -4.97 -8.43 11.99
C SER A 59 -6.25 -8.35 12.83
N ASP A 60 -6.18 -8.61 14.12
CA ASP A 60 -7.32 -8.55 15.04
C ASP A 60 -7.33 -7.25 15.86
N LYS A 61 -8.43 -7.02 16.59
CA LYS A 61 -8.58 -5.84 17.45
C LYS A 61 -7.60 -5.82 18.64
N HIS A 62 -6.98 -6.96 18.95
CA HIS A 62 -6.04 -7.13 20.06
C HIS A 62 -4.59 -6.89 19.65
N CYS A 63 -4.34 -5.90 18.80
CA CYS A 63 -2.99 -5.40 18.52
C CYS A 63 -2.71 -4.21 19.44
N PRO A 64 -2.17 -4.42 20.65
CA PRO A 64 -1.93 -3.34 21.61
C PRO A 64 -0.75 -2.46 21.18
N PRO A 65 -0.60 -1.25 21.78
CA PRO A 65 0.39 -0.24 21.36
C PRO A 65 1.81 -0.77 21.23
N GLU A 66 2.27 -1.58 22.16
CA GLU A 66 3.63 -2.14 22.15
C GLU A 66 3.93 -2.98 20.90
N LYS A 67 2.91 -3.62 20.30
CA LYS A 67 3.07 -4.39 19.07
C LYS A 67 3.25 -3.50 17.85
N PHE A 68 2.39 -2.50 17.66
CA PHE A 68 2.54 -1.63 16.49
C PHE A 68 3.72 -0.67 16.63
N ILE A 69 4.08 -0.21 17.83
CA ILE A 69 5.29 0.57 18.09
C ILE A 69 6.54 -0.26 17.74
N SER A 70 6.59 -1.52 18.17
CA SER A 70 7.69 -2.43 17.82
C SER A 70 7.79 -2.66 16.31
N ALA A 71 6.66 -2.86 15.62
CA ALA A 71 6.61 -3.03 14.17
C ALA A 71 7.13 -1.80 13.42
N ASN A 72 6.75 -0.59 13.87
CA ASN A 72 7.22 0.65 13.27
C ASN A 72 8.71 0.90 13.52
N ASN A 73 9.22 0.54 14.70
CA ASN A 73 10.66 0.57 14.96
C ASN A 73 11.44 -0.34 14.00
N MET A 74 10.94 -1.54 13.72
CA MET A 74 11.55 -2.46 12.73
C MET A 74 11.47 -1.92 11.32
N THR A 75 10.35 -1.29 10.94
CA THR A 75 10.23 -0.61 9.64
C THR A 75 11.26 0.52 9.54
N TYR A 76 11.47 1.28 10.60
CA TYR A 76 12.49 2.33 10.64
C TYR A 76 13.93 1.79 10.50
N GLU A 77 14.23 0.61 11.08
CA GLU A 77 15.53 -0.05 10.85
C GLU A 77 15.77 -0.34 9.35
N ALA A 78 14.75 -0.78 8.62
CA ALA A 78 14.85 -0.98 7.17
C ALA A 78 15.06 0.34 6.41
N VAL A 79 14.35 1.41 6.79
CA VAL A 79 14.50 2.76 6.20
C VAL A 79 15.92 3.30 6.42
N LYS A 80 16.44 3.19 7.64
CA LYS A 80 17.83 3.61 7.96
C LYS A 80 18.89 2.80 7.22
N ARG A 81 18.62 1.51 6.99
CA ARG A 81 19.55 0.64 6.28
C ARG A 81 19.65 0.95 4.79
N TRP A 82 18.55 1.36 4.18
CA TRP A 82 18.45 1.65 2.75
C TRP A 82 17.81 3.02 2.48
N PRO A 83 18.50 4.12 2.89
CA PRO A 83 17.96 5.46 2.74
C PRO A 83 17.76 5.82 1.25
N GLY A 84 16.59 6.43 0.96
CA GLY A 84 16.21 6.78 -0.41
C GLY A 84 15.73 5.60 -1.27
N ARG A 85 15.85 4.35 -0.78
CA ARG A 85 15.34 3.14 -1.43
C ARG A 85 14.09 2.60 -0.71
N ILE A 86 14.08 2.62 0.61
CA ILE A 86 12.95 2.18 1.43
C ILE A 86 12.38 3.38 2.18
N TYR A 87 11.05 3.52 2.12
CA TYR A 87 10.25 4.51 2.83
C TYR A 87 9.28 3.79 3.75
N GLY A 88 8.95 4.38 4.90
CA GLY A 88 8.08 3.76 5.89
C GLY A 88 6.66 4.28 5.86
N MET A 89 5.69 3.41 6.14
CA MET A 89 4.34 3.76 6.57
C MET A 89 4.10 3.24 7.99
N ALA A 90 3.50 4.06 8.84
CA ALA A 90 3.18 3.69 10.20
C ALA A 90 2.03 2.68 10.24
N PHE A 91 2.29 1.48 10.75
CA PHE A 91 1.22 0.55 11.07
C PHE A 91 0.68 0.86 12.46
N VAL A 92 -0.65 1.05 12.58
CA VAL A 92 -1.31 1.40 13.84
C VAL A 92 -2.64 0.66 14.00
N ASN A 93 -3.17 0.67 15.23
CA ASN A 93 -4.48 0.14 15.54
C ASN A 93 -5.41 1.25 16.08
N PRO A 94 -6.44 1.66 15.31
CA PRO A 94 -7.36 2.74 15.69
C PRO A 94 -8.13 2.51 17.00
N GLY A 95 -8.20 1.27 17.47
CA GLY A 95 -8.83 0.93 18.75
C GLY A 95 -8.08 1.46 19.99
N TYR A 96 -6.89 2.00 19.83
CA TYR A 96 -6.05 2.61 20.89
C TYR A 96 -5.80 4.08 20.57
N HIS A 97 -6.85 4.88 20.67
CA HIS A 97 -6.94 6.26 20.17
C HIS A 97 -5.68 7.11 20.46
N ASP A 98 -5.34 7.36 21.71
CA ASP A 98 -4.23 8.28 22.06
C ASP A 98 -2.87 7.70 21.63
N ALA A 99 -2.63 6.42 21.92
CA ALA A 99 -1.39 5.75 21.53
C ALA A 99 -1.20 5.68 20.00
N MET A 100 -2.30 5.56 19.26
CA MET A 100 -2.29 5.60 17.80
C MET A 100 -1.88 6.99 17.29
N LEU A 101 -2.48 8.06 17.81
CA LEU A 101 -2.16 9.44 17.39
C LEU A 101 -0.72 9.81 17.72
N ASP A 102 -0.26 9.49 18.94
CA ASP A 102 1.13 9.71 19.36
C ASP A 102 2.12 8.95 18.47
N GLU A 103 1.80 7.71 18.12
CA GLU A 103 2.67 6.89 17.26
C GLU A 103 2.71 7.40 15.82
N ILE A 104 1.60 7.89 15.28
CA ILE A 104 1.60 8.53 13.95
C ILE A 104 2.50 9.76 13.97
N ASP A 105 2.38 10.63 15.00
CA ASP A 105 3.25 11.80 15.14
C ASP A 105 4.72 11.42 15.22
N ARG A 106 5.06 10.42 16.03
CA ARG A 106 6.43 9.93 16.17
C ARG A 106 6.98 9.40 14.85
N CYS A 107 6.22 8.55 14.17
CA CYS A 107 6.65 7.96 12.90
C CYS A 107 6.85 9.01 11.80
N VAL A 108 5.97 9.98 11.72
CA VAL A 108 6.05 11.02 10.68
C VAL A 108 7.14 12.04 10.99
N ASN A 109 7.17 12.58 12.22
CA ASN A 109 8.04 13.70 12.56
C ASN A 109 9.47 13.28 12.94
N GLU A 110 9.66 12.08 13.52
CA GLU A 110 10.99 11.62 13.95
C GLU A 110 11.60 10.61 12.98
N PHE A 111 10.78 9.73 12.36
CA PHE A 111 11.26 8.68 11.46
C PHE A 111 11.15 9.05 9.98
N GLY A 112 10.43 10.13 9.65
CA GLY A 112 10.20 10.56 8.28
C GLY A 112 9.31 9.62 7.48
N PHE A 113 8.38 8.92 8.15
CA PHE A 113 7.43 8.04 7.48
C PHE A 113 6.47 8.85 6.61
N VAL A 114 6.10 8.28 5.48
CA VAL A 114 5.39 8.98 4.40
C VAL A 114 3.87 8.73 4.41
N GLY A 115 3.36 7.93 5.31
CA GLY A 115 1.94 7.59 5.39
C GLY A 115 1.61 6.63 6.53
N VAL A 116 0.35 6.20 6.56
CA VAL A 116 -0.18 5.24 7.53
C VAL A 116 -0.69 4.00 6.81
N LYS A 117 -0.38 2.83 7.36
CA LYS A 117 -0.91 1.52 6.93
C LYS A 117 -1.97 1.05 7.92
N LEU A 118 -3.13 0.71 7.41
CA LEU A 118 -4.20 0.04 8.14
C LEU A 118 -4.40 -1.39 7.66
N TYR A 119 -4.84 -2.22 8.56
CA TYR A 119 -5.20 -3.59 8.28
C TYR A 119 -6.68 -3.83 8.65
N HIS A 120 -7.16 -5.06 8.67
CA HIS A 120 -8.58 -5.34 8.88
C HIS A 120 -9.01 -5.47 10.35
N GLN A 121 -8.40 -4.69 11.27
CA GLN A 121 -8.89 -4.55 12.65
C GLN A 121 -10.28 -3.90 12.71
N TYR A 122 -10.47 -2.90 11.85
CA TYR A 122 -11.73 -2.18 11.66
C TYR A 122 -11.93 -1.91 10.16
N ARG A 123 -13.19 -1.77 9.74
CA ARG A 123 -13.46 -1.30 8.38
C ARG A 123 -13.07 0.15 8.22
N MET A 124 -12.75 0.58 7.00
CA MET A 124 -12.26 1.93 6.75
C MET A 124 -13.29 3.00 7.10
N ASP A 125 -14.57 2.72 6.93
CA ASP A 125 -15.68 3.64 7.24
C ASP A 125 -16.21 3.52 8.69
N ASP A 126 -15.59 2.69 9.53
CA ASP A 126 -15.93 2.62 10.96
C ASP A 126 -15.57 3.95 11.64
N PRO A 127 -16.47 4.54 12.48
CA PRO A 127 -16.20 5.81 13.18
C PRO A 127 -14.90 5.83 14.00
N VAL A 128 -14.38 4.68 14.42
CA VAL A 128 -13.09 4.60 15.14
C VAL A 128 -11.91 5.11 14.29
N GLN A 129 -12.07 5.14 12.95
CA GLN A 129 -11.05 5.63 12.02
C GLN A 129 -11.00 7.17 11.91
N PHE A 130 -12.05 7.89 12.34
CA PHE A 130 -12.19 9.31 12.02
C PHE A 130 -11.04 10.16 12.55
N ALA A 131 -10.65 9.98 13.81
CA ALA A 131 -9.52 10.70 14.40
C ALA A 131 -8.19 10.44 13.67
N LEU A 132 -7.98 9.20 13.20
CA LEU A 132 -6.82 8.86 12.37
C LEU A 132 -6.86 9.59 11.02
N VAL A 133 -8.01 9.61 10.36
CA VAL A 133 -8.17 10.29 9.06
C VAL A 133 -7.91 11.78 9.21
N GLU A 134 -8.49 12.42 10.22
CA GLU A 134 -8.28 13.84 10.53
C GLU A 134 -6.80 14.13 10.81
N LYS A 135 -6.13 13.28 11.57
CA LYS A 135 -4.68 13.37 11.81
C LYS A 135 -3.85 13.26 10.52
N CYS A 136 -4.22 12.35 9.62
CA CYS A 136 -3.53 12.20 8.34
C CYS A 136 -3.76 13.39 7.40
N ILE A 137 -4.93 14.03 7.46
CA ILE A 137 -5.20 15.31 6.75
C ILE A 137 -4.29 16.41 7.29
N ASP A 138 -4.22 16.60 8.62
CA ASP A 138 -3.39 17.63 9.25
C ASP A 138 -1.90 17.45 8.92
N LEU A 139 -1.44 16.22 8.79
CA LEU A 139 -0.06 15.90 8.43
C LEU A 139 0.18 15.85 6.91
N ASP A 140 -0.85 15.99 6.07
CA ASP A 140 -0.82 15.78 4.61
C ASP A 140 -0.11 14.47 4.23
N ILE A 141 -0.59 13.34 4.76
CA ILE A 141 -0.07 11.99 4.48
C ILE A 141 -1.16 11.04 4.01
N PRO A 142 -0.85 10.06 3.13
CA PRO A 142 -1.81 9.09 2.64
C PRO A 142 -2.09 7.98 3.65
N ILE A 143 -3.25 7.36 3.49
CA ILE A 143 -3.69 6.19 4.27
C ILE A 143 -3.82 5.00 3.33
N LEU A 144 -2.95 4.00 3.49
CA LEU A 144 -3.03 2.72 2.79
C LEU A 144 -3.87 1.73 3.61
N MET A 145 -4.99 1.30 3.07
CA MET A 145 -5.87 0.29 3.68
C MET A 145 -5.73 -1.06 3.00
N HIS A 146 -5.49 -2.11 3.79
CA HIS A 146 -5.61 -3.49 3.32
C HIS A 146 -7.08 -3.79 2.99
N SER A 147 -7.40 -4.01 1.72
CA SER A 147 -8.77 -4.10 1.24
C SER A 147 -8.97 -5.18 0.19
N ALA A 148 -10.15 -5.75 0.15
CA ALA A 148 -10.60 -6.67 -0.90
C ALA A 148 -12.10 -6.89 -0.82
N HIS A 149 -12.78 -7.02 -1.97
CA HIS A 149 -14.14 -7.56 -2.01
C HIS A 149 -14.09 -9.08 -2.03
N CYS A 150 -14.06 -9.68 -0.85
CA CYS A 150 -13.89 -11.11 -0.71
C CYS A 150 -15.21 -11.85 -0.93
N THR A 151 -15.24 -12.80 -1.86
CA THR A 151 -16.38 -13.67 -2.13
C THR A 151 -16.25 -15.04 -1.45
N ASP A 152 -15.03 -15.44 -1.07
CA ASP A 152 -14.78 -16.72 -0.41
C ASP A 152 -15.26 -16.74 1.06
N PRO A 153 -16.15 -17.68 1.45
CA PRO A 153 -16.66 -17.76 2.81
C PRO A 153 -15.59 -17.99 3.88
N LYS A 154 -14.52 -18.74 3.56
CA LYS A 154 -13.45 -19.02 4.53
C LYS A 154 -12.64 -17.77 4.82
N THR A 155 -12.35 -16.99 3.81
CA THR A 155 -11.65 -15.71 3.95
C THR A 155 -12.52 -14.69 4.69
N LYS A 156 -13.83 -14.62 4.40
CA LYS A 156 -14.78 -13.80 5.17
C LYS A 156 -14.78 -14.13 6.67
N MET A 157 -14.70 -15.43 7.02
CA MET A 157 -14.60 -15.83 8.42
C MET A 157 -13.29 -15.43 9.08
N ARG A 158 -12.17 -15.48 8.35
CA ARG A 158 -10.84 -15.08 8.85
C ARG A 158 -10.67 -13.57 8.94
N GLN A 159 -11.29 -12.84 8.03
CA GLN A 159 -11.18 -11.38 7.90
C GLN A 159 -12.58 -10.73 7.90
N PRO A 160 -13.35 -10.84 8.98
CA PRO A 160 -14.76 -10.42 9.01
C PRO A 160 -14.96 -8.90 8.90
N ARG A 161 -13.89 -8.13 9.09
CA ARG A 161 -13.87 -6.66 9.01
C ARG A 161 -13.00 -6.15 7.86
N LEU A 162 -12.78 -6.99 6.85
CA LEU A 162 -12.08 -6.58 5.65
C LEU A 162 -12.84 -5.43 4.98
N SER A 163 -12.13 -4.37 4.62
CA SER A 163 -12.67 -3.28 3.82
C SER A 163 -12.69 -3.66 2.34
N ASP A 164 -13.63 -3.11 1.61
CA ASP A 164 -13.68 -3.16 0.15
C ASP A 164 -13.86 -1.75 -0.43
N GLY A 165 -14.08 -1.66 -1.74
CA GLY A 165 -14.25 -0.38 -2.41
C GLY A 165 -15.42 0.45 -1.88
N GLU A 166 -16.49 -0.16 -1.37
CA GLU A 166 -17.65 0.55 -0.81
C GLU A 166 -17.28 1.26 0.49
N HIS A 167 -16.56 0.57 1.40
CA HIS A 167 -16.07 1.19 2.64
C HIS A 167 -15.05 2.30 2.35
N MET A 168 -14.21 2.13 1.31
CA MET A 168 -13.28 3.18 0.87
C MET A 168 -14.02 4.40 0.31
N ALA A 169 -15.07 4.18 -0.49
CA ALA A 169 -15.88 5.26 -1.05
C ALA A 169 -16.65 6.02 0.04
N ASN A 170 -17.19 5.32 1.05
CA ASN A 170 -17.91 5.95 2.16
C ASN A 170 -17.02 6.93 2.93
N ILE A 171 -15.81 6.53 3.31
CA ILE A 171 -14.88 7.39 4.04
C ILE A 171 -14.33 8.51 3.15
N ALA A 172 -14.06 8.23 1.87
CA ALA A 172 -13.54 9.21 0.92
C ALA A 172 -14.51 10.36 0.66
N ARG A 173 -15.81 10.07 0.56
CA ARG A 173 -16.86 11.09 0.43
C ARG A 173 -17.05 11.91 1.70
N ARG A 174 -16.78 11.31 2.87
CA ARG A 174 -16.84 12.02 4.15
C ARG A 174 -15.65 12.97 4.34
N TYR A 175 -14.47 12.58 3.87
CA TYR A 175 -13.21 13.32 4.01
C TYR A 175 -12.57 13.54 2.64
N PRO A 176 -13.10 14.47 1.82
CA PRO A 176 -12.60 14.71 0.47
C PRO A 176 -11.16 15.28 0.45
N GLU A 177 -10.69 15.83 1.56
CA GLU A 177 -9.31 16.35 1.72
C GLU A 177 -8.29 15.23 1.98
N ALA A 178 -8.72 14.07 2.51
CA ALA A 178 -7.84 12.96 2.78
C ALA A 178 -7.43 12.24 1.50
N THR A 179 -6.22 11.69 1.48
CA THR A 179 -5.74 10.84 0.39
C THR A 179 -5.71 9.38 0.83
N PHE A 180 -6.43 8.54 0.10
CA PHE A 180 -6.54 7.11 0.39
C PHE A 180 -5.85 6.28 -0.70
N LEU A 181 -5.22 5.18 -0.29
CA LEU A 181 -4.73 4.13 -1.17
C LEU A 181 -5.46 2.83 -0.82
N MET A 182 -6.30 2.36 -1.73
CA MET A 182 -6.95 1.06 -1.63
C MET A 182 -5.93 -0.01 -2.03
N GLY A 183 -5.47 -0.79 -1.06
CA GLY A 183 -4.55 -1.88 -1.29
C GLY A 183 -5.21 -3.04 -2.05
N HIS A 184 -4.48 -3.61 -2.99
CA HIS A 184 -4.84 -4.82 -3.72
C HIS A 184 -6.11 -4.72 -4.59
N ILE A 185 -6.07 -4.01 -5.70
CA ILE A 185 -7.16 -4.08 -6.69
C ILE A 185 -7.52 -5.55 -6.96
N GLY A 186 -6.50 -6.40 -7.06
CA GLY A 186 -6.66 -7.82 -7.32
C GLY A 186 -6.94 -8.70 -6.10
N GLY A 187 -7.23 -8.14 -4.92
CA GLY A 187 -7.49 -8.93 -3.71
C GLY A 187 -8.93 -9.44 -3.62
N GLY A 188 -9.11 -10.64 -3.05
CA GLY A 188 -10.41 -11.13 -2.57
C GLY A 188 -11.36 -11.75 -3.58
N GLY A 189 -11.11 -11.65 -4.88
CA GLY A 189 -11.88 -12.32 -5.94
C GLY A 189 -12.75 -11.42 -6.80
N ASP A 190 -13.50 -10.47 -6.27
CA ASP A 190 -14.28 -9.50 -7.08
C ASP A 190 -13.67 -8.10 -7.04
N TRP A 191 -12.58 -7.93 -7.76
CA TRP A 191 -11.90 -6.65 -7.89
C TRP A 191 -12.75 -5.59 -8.61
N LYS A 192 -13.60 -5.99 -9.57
CA LYS A 192 -14.47 -5.06 -10.32
C LYS A 192 -15.46 -4.34 -9.40
N TRP A 193 -15.97 -5.03 -8.41
CA TRP A 193 -16.84 -4.42 -7.40
C TRP A 193 -16.13 -3.26 -6.71
N SER A 194 -14.93 -3.50 -6.20
CA SER A 194 -14.16 -2.48 -5.49
C SER A 194 -13.78 -1.29 -6.37
N VAL A 195 -13.32 -1.54 -7.59
CA VAL A 195 -12.94 -0.48 -8.53
C VAL A 195 -14.13 0.39 -8.92
N LYS A 196 -15.28 -0.22 -9.20
CA LYS A 196 -16.52 0.53 -9.52
C LYS A 196 -16.98 1.40 -8.36
N ALA A 197 -16.89 0.90 -7.13
CA ALA A 197 -17.34 1.62 -5.95
C ALA A 197 -16.57 2.94 -5.69
N ILE A 198 -15.29 2.98 -6.07
CA ILE A 198 -14.43 4.17 -5.89
C ILE A 198 -14.30 5.04 -7.15
N ALA A 199 -15.03 4.74 -8.22
CA ALA A 199 -14.87 5.42 -9.50
C ALA A 199 -15.08 6.94 -9.41
N ASP A 200 -16.07 7.37 -8.62
CA ASP A 200 -16.43 8.77 -8.38
C ASP A 200 -15.71 9.42 -7.17
N CYS A 201 -14.71 8.75 -6.58
CA CYS A 201 -13.95 9.24 -5.44
C CYS A 201 -12.53 9.63 -5.88
N PRO A 202 -12.27 10.87 -6.33
CA PRO A 202 -10.98 11.27 -6.91
C PRO A 202 -9.82 11.23 -5.94
N ASN A 203 -10.09 11.23 -4.63
CA ASN A 203 -9.11 11.14 -3.55
C ASN A 203 -8.78 9.68 -3.13
N VAL A 204 -9.32 8.68 -3.86
CA VAL A 204 -8.96 7.27 -3.67
C VAL A 204 -8.09 6.80 -4.83
N TYR A 205 -6.88 6.41 -4.53
CA TYR A 205 -5.95 5.70 -5.40
C TYR A 205 -6.09 4.19 -5.16
N ALA A 206 -5.58 3.38 -6.09
CA ALA A 206 -5.61 1.92 -5.95
C ALA A 206 -4.28 1.32 -6.37
N ASP A 207 -3.75 0.39 -5.60
CA ASP A 207 -2.55 -0.35 -5.98
C ASP A 207 -2.89 -1.66 -6.70
N MET A 208 -2.03 -2.04 -7.62
CA MET A 208 -2.19 -3.25 -8.44
C MET A 208 -1.60 -4.51 -7.79
N GLY A 209 -1.24 -4.48 -6.52
CA GLY A 209 -0.74 -5.63 -5.76
C GLY A 209 -1.73 -6.78 -5.68
N GLY A 210 -1.43 -7.75 -4.83
CA GLY A 210 -2.31 -8.89 -4.58
C GLY A 210 -2.23 -10.02 -5.61
N SER A 211 -2.99 -11.08 -5.34
CA SER A 211 -2.84 -12.41 -5.97
C SER A 211 -3.80 -12.68 -7.14
N VAL A 212 -4.71 -11.78 -7.48
CA VAL A 212 -5.61 -11.95 -8.63
C VAL A 212 -4.88 -11.59 -9.92
N HIS A 213 -5.01 -12.42 -10.93
CA HIS A 213 -4.31 -12.32 -12.22
C HIS A 213 -5.27 -12.20 -13.40
N ASP A 214 -6.48 -11.68 -13.19
CA ASP A 214 -7.43 -11.46 -14.27
C ASP A 214 -6.83 -10.53 -15.31
N ARG A 215 -6.86 -10.95 -16.58
CA ARG A 215 -6.26 -10.20 -17.67
C ARG A 215 -6.74 -8.74 -17.78
N PRO A 216 -8.06 -8.45 -17.70
CA PRO A 216 -8.55 -7.08 -17.87
C PRO A 216 -8.43 -6.19 -16.63
N LEU A 217 -7.75 -6.67 -15.56
CA LEU A 217 -7.70 -5.96 -14.27
C LEU A 217 -7.11 -4.55 -14.42
N ILE A 218 -5.99 -4.41 -15.09
CA ILE A 218 -5.31 -3.12 -15.25
C ILE A 218 -6.07 -2.25 -16.24
N GLU A 219 -6.45 -2.80 -17.40
CA GLU A 219 -7.15 -2.10 -18.46
C GLU A 219 -8.48 -1.50 -18.00
N GLU A 220 -9.32 -2.32 -17.36
CA GLU A 220 -10.61 -1.84 -16.85
C GLU A 220 -10.45 -0.89 -15.67
N SER A 221 -9.44 -1.09 -14.81
CA SER A 221 -9.15 -0.16 -13.72
C SER A 221 -8.70 1.21 -14.24
N VAL A 222 -7.81 1.24 -15.24
CA VAL A 222 -7.42 2.48 -15.93
C VAL A 222 -8.61 3.16 -16.60
N GLN A 223 -9.48 2.40 -17.24
CA GLN A 223 -10.69 2.94 -17.87
C GLN A 223 -11.65 3.59 -16.86
N LEU A 224 -11.81 2.99 -15.68
CA LEU A 224 -12.76 3.45 -14.65
C LEU A 224 -12.20 4.57 -13.77
N LEU A 225 -10.93 4.47 -13.38
CA LEU A 225 -10.30 5.37 -12.42
C LEU A 225 -9.44 6.46 -13.08
N GLY A 226 -8.97 6.21 -14.30
CA GLY A 226 -7.89 6.97 -14.93
C GLY A 226 -6.51 6.49 -14.44
N VAL A 227 -5.52 6.54 -15.34
CA VAL A 227 -4.16 6.04 -15.12
C VAL A 227 -3.48 6.65 -13.87
N ASN A 228 -3.72 7.93 -13.60
CA ASN A 228 -3.10 8.65 -12.49
C ASN A 228 -3.54 8.18 -11.10
N ARG A 229 -4.58 7.35 -11.02
CA ARG A 229 -5.05 6.78 -9.75
C ARG A 229 -4.67 5.33 -9.55
N ILE A 230 -3.89 4.74 -10.48
CA ILE A 230 -3.35 3.38 -10.35
C ILE A 230 -1.88 3.46 -10.00
N LEU A 231 -1.46 2.73 -8.98
CA LEU A 231 -0.09 2.70 -8.49
C LEU A 231 0.50 1.29 -8.62
N PHE A 232 1.76 1.23 -9.01
CA PHE A 232 2.51 -0.02 -8.96
C PHE A 232 2.77 -0.42 -7.51
N ALA A 233 2.55 -1.71 -7.22
CA ALA A 233 2.85 -2.33 -5.95
C ALA A 233 3.00 -3.83 -6.14
N THR A 234 3.81 -4.48 -5.29
CA THR A 234 3.93 -5.95 -5.37
C THR A 234 3.25 -6.67 -4.22
N ASP A 235 3.21 -6.07 -3.03
CA ASP A 235 2.70 -6.71 -1.81
C ASP A 235 3.42 -8.05 -1.54
N GLY A 236 4.72 -8.11 -1.89
CA GLY A 236 5.59 -9.28 -1.76
C GLY A 236 5.73 -10.17 -3.00
N PRO A 237 4.67 -10.57 -3.75
CA PRO A 237 4.84 -11.41 -4.93
C PRO A 237 5.25 -10.60 -6.18
N PHE A 238 6.51 -10.20 -6.27
CA PHE A 238 7.09 -9.43 -7.38
C PHE A 238 6.68 -9.94 -8.77
N CYS A 239 6.82 -11.25 -9.02
CA CYS A 239 6.55 -11.87 -10.32
C CYS A 239 5.13 -11.58 -10.82
N SER A 240 4.16 -11.61 -9.91
CA SER A 240 2.75 -11.33 -10.19
C SER A 240 2.54 -9.91 -10.70
N SER A 241 3.03 -8.93 -9.98
CA SER A 241 2.80 -7.52 -10.31
C SER A 241 3.60 -7.08 -11.53
N VAL A 242 4.83 -7.56 -11.68
CA VAL A 242 5.62 -7.36 -12.91
C VAL A 242 4.90 -7.96 -14.11
N ALA A 243 4.36 -9.19 -13.99
CA ALA A 243 3.62 -9.81 -15.08
C ALA A 243 2.33 -9.08 -15.42
N LYS A 244 1.58 -8.56 -14.44
CA LYS A 244 0.38 -7.76 -14.66
C LYS A 244 0.67 -6.53 -15.53
N ILE A 245 1.66 -5.71 -15.14
CA ILE A 245 1.95 -4.47 -15.88
C ILE A 245 2.55 -4.75 -17.27
N LEU A 246 3.44 -5.74 -17.39
CA LEU A 246 4.01 -6.12 -18.69
C LEU A 246 2.97 -6.72 -19.65
N GLY A 247 1.98 -7.44 -19.10
CA GLY A 247 0.90 -8.07 -19.86
C GLY A 247 -0.27 -7.16 -20.17
N ALA A 248 -0.39 -6.01 -19.50
CA ALA A 248 -1.50 -5.08 -19.69
C ALA A 248 -1.53 -4.49 -21.11
N GLU A 249 -2.71 -4.45 -21.71
CA GLU A 249 -2.97 -3.88 -23.05
C GLU A 249 -3.35 -2.39 -22.92
N ILE A 250 -2.48 -1.60 -22.31
CA ILE A 250 -2.54 -0.13 -22.21
C ILE A 250 -1.32 0.49 -22.90
N SER A 251 -1.33 1.81 -23.08
CA SER A 251 -0.18 2.49 -23.71
C SER A 251 1.10 2.37 -22.87
N GLU A 252 2.27 2.42 -23.50
CA GLU A 252 3.54 2.42 -22.79
C GLU A 252 3.67 3.65 -21.86
N GLU A 253 3.09 4.78 -22.22
CA GLU A 253 3.06 5.98 -21.38
C GLU A 253 2.20 5.77 -20.12
N ASP A 254 1.05 5.09 -20.25
CA ASP A 254 0.24 4.73 -19.09
C ASP A 254 0.99 3.76 -18.16
N LYS A 255 1.71 2.77 -18.71
CA LYS A 255 2.54 1.88 -17.89
C LYS A 255 3.62 2.65 -17.13
N LYS A 256 4.31 3.59 -17.78
CA LYS A 256 5.30 4.45 -17.13
C LYS A 256 4.70 5.29 -16.02
N THR A 257 3.51 5.85 -16.25
CA THR A 257 2.78 6.63 -15.23
C THR A 257 2.47 5.77 -14.00
N ILE A 258 1.98 4.55 -14.19
CA ILE A 258 1.69 3.61 -13.11
C ILE A 258 2.97 3.24 -12.34
N LEU A 259 4.05 2.90 -13.07
CA LEU A 259 5.33 2.52 -12.48
C LEU A 259 5.95 3.66 -11.68
N ALA A 260 5.93 4.87 -12.23
CA ALA A 260 6.52 6.03 -11.58
C ALA A 260 5.73 6.54 -10.36
N GLY A 261 4.44 6.16 -10.20
CA GLY A 261 3.59 6.64 -9.11
C GLY A 261 3.03 8.05 -9.29
N GLY A 262 3.32 8.72 -10.38
CA GLY A 262 2.73 10.00 -10.78
C GLY A 262 2.70 11.06 -9.68
N ALA A 263 1.58 11.74 -9.51
CA ALA A 263 1.39 12.79 -8.49
C ALA A 263 1.46 12.27 -7.04
N PHE A 264 1.31 10.95 -6.82
CA PHE A 264 1.42 10.35 -5.50
C PHE A 264 2.86 10.43 -4.93
N ASN A 265 3.88 10.57 -5.79
CA ASN A 265 5.28 10.72 -5.38
C ASN A 265 5.56 11.96 -4.52
N ARG A 266 4.68 12.96 -4.51
CA ARG A 266 4.80 14.11 -3.61
C ARG A 266 5.00 13.72 -2.15
N PHE A 267 4.48 12.56 -1.75
CA PHE A 267 4.63 12.03 -0.41
C PHE A 267 6.04 11.50 -0.09
N LEU A 268 6.81 11.11 -1.13
CA LEU A 268 8.22 10.69 -0.98
C LEU A 268 9.19 11.88 -0.89
N GLU A 269 8.76 13.07 -1.29
CA GLU A 269 9.58 14.29 -1.34
C GLU A 269 9.49 15.09 -0.04
N ARG A 270 8.67 14.66 0.92
CA ARG A 270 8.56 15.33 2.22
C ARG A 270 9.92 15.33 2.91
N LYS A 271 10.35 16.51 3.32
CA LYS A 271 11.50 16.66 4.24
C LYS A 271 10.97 16.42 5.67
N ALA A 272 11.59 15.46 6.36
CA ALA A 272 11.41 15.31 7.79
C ALA A 272 11.81 16.58 8.54
#